data_5e58c6573088f4653747fb66aa66fd56
#
_entry.id   5e58c6573088f4653747fb66aa66fd56
#
_cell.length_a   1.000
_cell.length_b   1.000
_cell.length_c   1.000
_cell.angle_alpha   90.00
_cell.angle_beta   90.00
_cell.angle_gamma   90.00
#
_symmetry.space_group_name_H-M   'P 1'
#
loop_
_entity.id
_entity.type
_entity.pdbx_description
1 polymer ?
#
loop_
_entity_poly.entity_id
_entity_poly.type
_entity_poly.pdbx_seq_one_letter_code
_entity_poly.pdbx_strand_id
1 'polypeptide(L)'
;MTTEPPRRRLVPASALLLLAPWTAECSWGGFTLTGMPFVVLVLAPMYGGAALLIRETARRLGLGWPGIALLAAAFGVVQAGLVDQSLFNPGFLDDTEFADTRAAAEATLVPGLGFSARQAVDYVGNHVVLTVCAPIALAESYLGGRRARPWLGRPGLVAAALLWLGGSLLVFADDGGRKNFLASPVQLAVATGVALALIAAALLRHRHAGRTTDAPTPGPTSAGPTFAGRPQTEAGPPRPLWPALVVAAAYVGSTIAPGWPGVVLALALAGIATALLTHWSRRPGWGQRHVLATGSAGLVVAAALAYTVPTYAPASPAAALVGDVAISVIVLLLVGGAWWRITAARGRRRAAGPAGRPASPPA
;
A
#
# COMPACT_ATOMS: atom_id res chain seq x y z
N MET A 1 24.98 -15.54 15.40
CA MET A 1 24.04 -15.06 14.37
C MET A 1 23.81 -16.20 13.38
N THR A 2 22.74 -16.97 13.53
CA THR A 2 22.37 -18.02 12.60
C THR A 2 21.88 -17.37 11.30
N THR A 3 22.67 -17.47 10.24
CA THR A 3 22.31 -16.98 8.91
C THR A 3 21.22 -17.92 8.34
N GLU A 4 19.98 -17.43 8.29
CA GLU A 4 18.91 -18.15 7.59
C GLU A 4 19.30 -18.42 6.12
N PRO A 5 18.99 -19.62 5.60
CA PRO A 5 19.32 -19.96 4.23
C PRO A 5 18.68 -18.96 3.23
N PRO A 6 19.40 -18.57 2.18
CA PRO A 6 18.98 -17.52 1.24
C PRO A 6 17.61 -17.79 0.60
N ARG A 7 17.27 -19.06 0.32
CA ARG A 7 15.98 -19.47 -0.25
C ARG A 7 14.77 -19.00 0.60
N ARG A 8 14.87 -19.01 1.92
CA ARG A 8 13.76 -18.57 2.80
C ARG A 8 13.50 -17.07 2.75
N ARG A 9 14.46 -16.27 2.29
CA ARG A 9 14.34 -14.80 2.18
C ARG A 9 13.83 -14.37 0.80
N LEU A 10 14.17 -15.12 -0.24
CA LEU A 10 13.80 -14.78 -1.62
C LEU A 10 12.32 -15.04 -1.92
N VAL A 11 11.73 -16.11 -1.35
CA VAL A 11 10.30 -16.44 -1.59
C VAL A 11 9.35 -15.26 -1.29
N PRO A 12 9.41 -14.58 -0.12
CA PRO A 12 8.52 -13.43 0.12
C PRO A 12 8.85 -12.23 -0.78
N ALA A 13 10.11 -12.04 -1.15
CA ALA A 13 10.49 -10.97 -2.06
C ALA A 13 9.94 -11.22 -3.47
N SER A 14 10.09 -12.44 -4.01
CA SER A 14 9.53 -12.82 -5.31
C SER A 14 8.00 -12.77 -5.30
N ALA A 15 7.35 -13.19 -4.20
CA ALA A 15 5.91 -13.08 -4.06
C ALA A 15 5.45 -11.61 -4.10
N LEU A 16 6.13 -10.70 -3.39
CA LEU A 16 5.80 -9.28 -3.43
C LEU A 16 6.09 -8.66 -4.80
N LEU A 17 7.18 -9.09 -5.47
CA LEU A 17 7.55 -8.64 -6.81
C LEU A 17 6.44 -8.87 -7.83
N LEU A 18 5.76 -10.02 -7.76
CA LEU A 18 4.68 -10.39 -8.68
C LEU A 18 3.30 -9.91 -8.19
N LEU A 19 3.09 -9.86 -6.87
CA LEU A 19 1.81 -9.47 -6.30
C LEU A 19 1.53 -7.98 -6.49
N ALA A 20 2.56 -7.11 -6.41
CA ALA A 20 2.38 -5.67 -6.54
C ALA A 20 1.81 -5.26 -7.92
N PRO A 21 2.35 -5.69 -9.07
CA PRO A 21 1.75 -5.38 -10.36
C PRO A 21 0.37 -6.02 -10.55
N TRP A 22 0.14 -7.24 -10.03
CA TRP A 22 -1.17 -7.86 -10.11
C TRP A 22 -2.23 -7.06 -9.33
N THR A 23 -1.92 -6.65 -8.10
CA THR A 23 -2.86 -5.83 -7.31
C THR A 23 -3.05 -4.42 -7.88
N ALA A 24 -2.01 -3.85 -8.51
CA ALA A 24 -2.06 -2.53 -9.13
C ALA A 24 -2.96 -2.49 -10.36
N GLU A 25 -2.78 -3.44 -11.28
CA GLU A 25 -3.32 -3.36 -12.63
C GLU A 25 -4.43 -4.37 -12.91
N CYS A 26 -4.35 -5.58 -12.30
CA CYS A 26 -5.27 -6.65 -12.64
C CYS A 26 -6.44 -6.78 -11.66
N SER A 27 -6.34 -6.23 -10.44
CA SER A 27 -7.31 -6.54 -9.38
C SER A 27 -8.65 -5.80 -9.47
N TRP A 28 -8.78 -4.87 -10.40
CA TRP A 28 -9.95 -3.99 -10.54
C TRP A 28 -10.68 -4.10 -11.88
N GLY A 29 -10.36 -5.15 -12.72
CA GLY A 29 -11.13 -5.49 -13.91
C GLY A 29 -10.54 -5.01 -15.24
N GLY A 30 -9.43 -4.24 -15.25
CA GLY A 30 -8.86 -3.65 -16.45
C GLY A 30 -8.32 -4.64 -17.51
N PHE A 31 -8.16 -5.94 -17.16
CA PHE A 31 -7.59 -6.94 -18.06
C PHE A 31 -8.34 -8.27 -18.02
N THR A 32 -8.46 -8.92 -19.19
CA THR A 32 -8.94 -10.30 -19.27
C THR A 32 -7.97 -11.26 -18.58
N LEU A 33 -8.45 -12.41 -18.13
CA LEU A 33 -7.64 -13.43 -17.45
C LEU A 33 -6.38 -13.82 -18.26
N THR A 34 -6.49 -13.91 -19.57
CA THR A 34 -5.37 -14.27 -20.46
C THR A 34 -4.33 -13.16 -20.61
N GLY A 35 -4.72 -11.89 -20.43
CA GLY A 35 -3.83 -10.73 -20.49
C GLY A 35 -3.04 -10.51 -19.19
N MET A 36 -3.61 -10.91 -18.04
CA MET A 36 -3.01 -10.64 -16.73
C MET A 36 -1.56 -11.13 -16.56
N PRO A 37 -1.17 -12.36 -17.01
CA PRO A 37 0.21 -12.82 -16.87
C PRO A 37 1.22 -11.93 -17.59
N PHE A 38 0.88 -11.44 -18.78
CA PHE A 38 1.74 -10.53 -19.55
C PHE A 38 1.92 -9.20 -18.80
N VAL A 39 0.82 -8.58 -18.36
CA VAL A 39 0.84 -7.34 -17.60
C VAL A 39 1.67 -7.46 -16.32
N VAL A 40 1.45 -8.53 -15.56
CA VAL A 40 2.22 -8.80 -14.34
C VAL A 40 3.71 -8.92 -14.61
N LEU A 41 4.12 -9.66 -15.65
CA LEU A 41 5.53 -9.89 -15.95
C LEU A 41 6.22 -8.62 -16.46
N VAL A 42 5.56 -7.85 -17.33
CA VAL A 42 6.11 -6.60 -17.89
C VAL A 42 6.25 -5.53 -16.80
N LEU A 43 5.27 -5.42 -15.89
CA LEU A 43 5.25 -4.38 -14.86
C LEU A 43 5.89 -4.81 -13.53
N ALA A 44 6.25 -6.10 -13.37
CA ALA A 44 6.91 -6.59 -12.16
C ALA A 44 8.22 -5.85 -11.82
N PRO A 45 9.11 -5.54 -12.76
CA PRO A 45 10.31 -4.78 -12.47
C PRO A 45 10.00 -3.44 -11.81
N MET A 46 9.07 -2.67 -12.37
CA MET A 46 8.70 -1.33 -11.90
C MET A 46 7.91 -1.37 -10.61
N TYR A 47 6.71 -1.95 -10.60
CA TYR A 47 5.84 -1.97 -9.42
C TYR A 47 6.37 -2.85 -8.29
N GLY A 48 6.81 -4.05 -8.63
CA GLY A 48 7.37 -4.98 -7.66
C GLY A 48 8.70 -4.50 -7.08
N GLY A 49 9.57 -3.93 -7.92
CA GLY A 49 10.81 -3.28 -7.50
C GLY A 49 10.54 -2.14 -6.50
N ALA A 50 9.60 -1.25 -6.82
CA ALA A 50 9.18 -0.16 -5.95
C ALA A 50 8.62 -0.66 -4.62
N ALA A 51 7.67 -1.61 -4.65
CA ALA A 51 7.06 -2.17 -3.44
C ALA A 51 8.10 -2.82 -2.52
N LEU A 52 9.08 -3.53 -3.10
CA LEU A 52 10.22 -4.08 -2.36
C LEU A 52 11.08 -2.98 -1.73
N LEU A 53 11.48 -1.96 -2.48
CA LEU A 53 12.29 -0.85 -1.99
C LEU A 53 11.58 -0.09 -0.86
N ILE A 54 10.32 0.24 -1.05
CA ILE A 54 9.49 0.93 -0.04
C ILE A 54 9.41 0.09 1.24
N ARG A 55 9.06 -1.19 1.11
CA ARG A 55 8.95 -2.10 2.24
C ARG A 55 10.28 -2.27 2.97
N GLU A 56 11.37 -2.54 2.23
CA GLU A 56 12.70 -2.76 2.81
C GLU A 56 13.22 -1.50 3.51
N THR A 57 13.06 -0.33 2.91
CA THR A 57 13.41 0.97 3.52
C THR A 57 12.62 1.20 4.79
N ALA A 58 11.30 1.02 4.74
CA ALA A 58 10.45 1.21 5.91
C ALA A 58 10.79 0.25 7.07
N ARG A 59 11.09 -1.02 6.76
CA ARG A 59 11.45 -2.01 7.80
C ARG A 59 12.85 -1.81 8.36
N ARG A 60 13.80 -1.32 7.56
CA ARG A 60 15.17 -0.99 8.01
C ARG A 60 15.21 0.24 8.89
N LEU A 61 14.42 1.25 8.54
CA LEU A 61 14.39 2.53 9.25
C LEU A 61 13.30 2.59 10.34
N GLY A 62 12.50 1.55 10.53
CA GLY A 62 11.44 1.55 11.54
C GLY A 62 10.30 2.55 11.29
N LEU A 63 10.06 2.93 10.02
CA LEU A 63 9.07 3.97 9.66
C LEU A 63 7.62 3.57 9.94
N GLY A 64 7.34 2.27 10.12
CA GLY A 64 5.98 1.75 10.30
C GLY A 64 5.10 1.93 9.07
N TRP A 65 3.80 1.74 9.25
CA TRP A 65 2.81 1.86 8.16
C TRP A 65 2.61 3.30 7.65
N PRO A 66 2.62 4.34 8.51
CA PRO A 66 2.53 5.71 8.00
C PRO A 66 3.70 6.08 7.07
N GLY A 67 4.92 5.58 7.35
CA GLY A 67 6.06 5.77 6.46
C GLY A 67 5.91 5.01 5.15
N ILE A 68 5.37 3.77 5.18
CA ILE A 68 5.04 3.02 3.96
C ILE A 68 4.05 3.80 3.10
N ALA A 69 2.97 4.35 3.69
CA ALA A 69 1.97 5.11 2.96
C ALA A 69 2.53 6.40 2.33
N LEU A 70 3.38 7.13 3.05
CA LEU A 70 4.04 8.33 2.50
C LEU A 70 5.01 7.99 1.35
N LEU A 71 5.80 6.93 1.49
CA LEU A 71 6.69 6.46 0.41
C LEU A 71 5.88 5.91 -0.78
N ALA A 72 4.73 5.29 -0.54
CA ALA A 72 3.81 4.85 -1.58
C ALA A 72 3.19 6.04 -2.34
N ALA A 73 2.79 7.10 -1.63
CA ALA A 73 2.32 8.33 -2.26
C ALA A 73 3.42 9.00 -3.09
N ALA A 74 4.65 9.05 -2.57
CA ALA A 74 5.80 9.53 -3.33
C ALA A 74 6.02 8.71 -4.61
N PHE A 75 5.94 7.39 -4.51
CA PHE A 75 6.01 6.50 -5.67
C PHE A 75 4.88 6.78 -6.68
N GLY A 76 3.63 6.95 -6.22
CA GLY A 76 2.50 7.28 -7.09
C GLY A 76 2.70 8.60 -7.85
N VAL A 77 3.27 9.62 -7.18
CA VAL A 77 3.63 10.88 -7.85
C VAL A 77 4.76 10.69 -8.85
N VAL A 78 5.80 9.90 -8.52
CA VAL A 78 6.89 9.58 -9.47
C VAL A 78 6.34 8.82 -10.67
N GLN A 79 5.50 7.82 -10.44
CA GLN A 79 4.93 7.00 -11.51
C GLN A 79 4.07 7.83 -12.45
N ALA A 80 3.03 8.47 -11.94
CA ALA A 80 2.06 9.20 -12.73
C ALA A 80 2.59 10.56 -13.26
N GLY A 81 3.56 11.16 -12.56
CA GLY A 81 4.07 12.49 -12.93
C GLY A 81 5.39 12.48 -13.73
N LEU A 82 6.25 11.47 -13.52
CA LEU A 82 7.59 11.45 -14.11
C LEU A 82 7.80 10.27 -15.08
N VAL A 83 7.18 9.11 -14.80
CA VAL A 83 7.41 7.89 -15.58
C VAL A 83 6.45 7.81 -16.76
N ASP A 84 5.17 7.56 -16.53
CA ASP A 84 4.16 7.49 -17.60
C ASP A 84 3.54 8.84 -17.94
N GLN A 85 3.71 9.84 -17.07
CA GLN A 85 3.23 11.22 -17.21
C GLN A 85 1.70 11.36 -17.36
N SER A 86 0.95 10.31 -17.01
CA SER A 86 -0.50 10.25 -17.05
C SER A 86 -1.18 11.36 -16.24
N LEU A 87 -0.53 11.84 -15.17
CA LEU A 87 -1.01 12.94 -14.33
C LEU A 87 -1.19 14.25 -15.12
N PHE A 88 -0.35 14.49 -16.11
CA PHE A 88 -0.33 15.72 -16.91
C PHE A 88 -0.96 15.56 -18.31
N ASN A 89 -1.29 14.33 -18.69
CA ASN A 89 -1.85 14.01 -20.01
C ASN A 89 -3.34 13.63 -19.88
N PRO A 90 -4.29 14.56 -20.09
CA PRO A 90 -5.72 14.23 -20.06
C PRO A 90 -6.14 13.17 -21.06
N GLY A 91 -5.41 13.06 -22.20
CA GLY A 91 -5.64 12.08 -23.24
C GLY A 91 -4.95 10.72 -23.03
N PHE A 92 -4.42 10.46 -21.84
CA PHE A 92 -3.65 9.24 -21.56
C PHE A 92 -4.41 7.93 -21.85
N LEU A 93 -5.74 7.94 -21.70
CA LEU A 93 -6.62 6.79 -21.88
C LEU A 93 -7.48 6.86 -23.15
N ASP A 94 -7.24 7.82 -24.06
CA ASP A 94 -8.11 8.09 -25.23
C ASP A 94 -8.22 6.92 -26.23
N ASP A 95 -7.25 6.04 -26.29
CA ASP A 95 -7.23 4.85 -27.13
C ASP A 95 -7.64 3.56 -26.41
N THR A 96 -8.29 3.69 -25.27
CA THR A 96 -8.79 2.59 -24.45
C THR A 96 -10.30 2.69 -24.24
N GLU A 97 -10.91 1.65 -23.69
CA GLU A 97 -12.32 1.68 -23.27
C GLU A 97 -12.59 2.64 -22.08
N PHE A 98 -11.57 3.34 -21.58
CA PHE A 98 -11.66 4.38 -20.54
C PHE A 98 -11.60 5.81 -21.11
N ALA A 99 -11.76 6.01 -22.40
CA ALA A 99 -11.71 7.34 -23.05
C ALA A 99 -12.70 8.35 -22.42
N ASP A 100 -13.84 7.89 -21.93
CA ASP A 100 -14.84 8.73 -21.24
C ASP A 100 -14.31 9.44 -20.01
N THR A 101 -13.24 8.94 -19.39
CA THR A 101 -12.63 9.56 -18.21
C THR A 101 -11.95 10.89 -18.52
N ARG A 102 -11.69 11.20 -19.79
CA ARG A 102 -11.11 12.48 -20.23
C ARG A 102 -11.94 13.68 -19.81
N ALA A 103 -13.24 13.65 -20.02
CA ALA A 103 -14.13 14.75 -19.63
C ALA A 103 -14.08 15.03 -18.12
N ALA A 104 -14.03 13.97 -17.31
CA ALA A 104 -13.89 14.10 -15.85
C ALA A 104 -12.50 14.66 -15.45
N ALA A 105 -11.45 14.30 -16.20
CA ALA A 105 -10.12 14.83 -15.98
C ALA A 105 -10.05 16.34 -16.31
N GLU A 106 -10.58 16.75 -17.45
CA GLU A 106 -10.60 18.14 -17.90
C GLU A 106 -11.43 19.03 -16.96
N ALA A 107 -12.56 18.52 -16.44
CA ALA A 107 -13.41 19.24 -15.49
C ALA A 107 -12.72 19.61 -14.16
N THR A 108 -11.58 19.01 -13.85
CA THR A 108 -10.82 19.22 -12.62
C THR A 108 -9.37 19.63 -12.85
N LEU A 109 -9.08 20.21 -14.01
CA LEU A 109 -7.76 20.74 -14.33
C LEU A 109 -7.38 21.88 -13.37
N VAL A 110 -6.18 21.80 -12.82
CA VAL A 110 -5.59 22.85 -11.99
C VAL A 110 -4.94 23.88 -12.89
N PRO A 111 -5.43 25.15 -12.88
CA PRO A 111 -4.88 26.21 -13.74
C PRO A 111 -3.39 26.43 -13.48
N GLY A 112 -2.63 26.66 -14.55
CA GLY A 112 -1.19 26.94 -14.50
C GLY A 112 -0.30 25.70 -14.33
N LEU A 113 -0.79 24.62 -13.73
CA LEU A 113 -0.03 23.36 -13.59
C LEU A 113 -0.46 22.29 -14.59
N GLY A 114 -1.68 22.39 -15.14
CA GLY A 114 -2.16 21.51 -16.21
C GLY A 114 -2.30 20.05 -15.84
N PHE A 115 -2.50 19.73 -14.57
CA PHE A 115 -2.86 18.39 -14.12
C PHE A 115 -4.31 18.32 -13.66
N SER A 116 -4.92 17.16 -13.80
CA SER A 116 -6.25 16.89 -13.25
C SER A 116 -6.17 16.53 -11.78
N ALA A 117 -6.86 17.30 -10.92
CA ALA A 117 -6.96 16.99 -9.49
C ALA A 117 -7.66 15.65 -9.26
N ARG A 118 -8.63 15.28 -10.12
CA ARG A 118 -9.31 13.98 -10.05
C ARG A 118 -8.36 12.84 -10.36
N GLN A 119 -7.62 12.92 -11.45
CA GLN A 119 -6.62 11.91 -11.81
C GLN A 119 -5.50 11.81 -10.77
N ALA A 120 -5.09 12.93 -10.16
CA ALA A 120 -4.11 12.89 -9.08
C ALA A 120 -4.61 12.07 -7.89
N VAL A 121 -5.87 12.24 -7.49
CA VAL A 121 -6.48 11.44 -6.41
C VAL A 121 -6.54 9.96 -6.80
N ASP A 122 -6.98 9.67 -8.02
CA ASP A 122 -7.16 8.29 -8.47
C ASP A 122 -5.81 7.57 -8.63
N TYR A 123 -4.85 8.15 -9.35
CA TYR A 123 -3.55 7.51 -9.62
C TYR A 123 -2.72 7.37 -8.35
N VAL A 124 -2.54 8.48 -7.60
CA VAL A 124 -1.74 8.42 -6.36
C VAL A 124 -2.44 7.56 -5.31
N GLY A 125 -3.77 7.67 -5.18
CA GLY A 125 -4.56 6.88 -4.25
C GLY A 125 -4.48 5.38 -4.54
N ASN A 126 -4.63 4.97 -5.81
CA ASN A 126 -4.51 3.58 -6.22
C ASN A 126 -3.09 3.03 -6.02
N HIS A 127 -2.05 3.83 -6.29
CA HIS A 127 -0.68 3.40 -5.99
C HIS A 127 -0.45 3.21 -4.50
N VAL A 128 -1.00 4.05 -3.63
CA VAL A 128 -0.91 3.85 -2.17
C VAL A 128 -1.64 2.58 -1.76
N VAL A 129 -2.88 2.40 -2.20
CA VAL A 129 -3.75 1.32 -1.73
C VAL A 129 -3.41 0.00 -2.40
N LEU A 130 -3.45 -0.06 -3.72
CA LEU A 130 -3.36 -1.32 -4.49
C LEU A 130 -1.91 -1.71 -4.81
N THR A 131 -1.06 -0.75 -5.24
CA THR A 131 0.32 -1.10 -5.64
C THR A 131 1.23 -1.40 -4.46
N VAL A 132 1.04 -0.74 -3.31
CA VAL A 132 2.00 -0.82 -2.20
C VAL A 132 1.40 -1.39 -0.93
N CYS A 133 0.35 -0.78 -0.37
CA CYS A 133 -0.13 -1.17 0.95
C CYS A 133 -0.79 -2.56 0.96
N ALA A 134 -1.64 -2.88 -0.02
CA ALA A 134 -2.32 -4.16 -0.08
C ALA A 134 -1.35 -5.34 -0.26
N PRO A 135 -0.44 -5.36 -1.26
CA PRO A 135 0.47 -6.49 -1.44
C PRO A 135 1.47 -6.63 -0.30
N ILE A 136 1.96 -5.54 0.32
CA ILE A 136 2.82 -5.64 1.50
C ILE A 136 2.05 -6.23 2.69
N ALA A 137 0.81 -5.78 2.96
CA ALA A 137 0.00 -6.30 4.05
C ALA A 137 -0.31 -7.78 3.88
N LEU A 138 -0.63 -8.21 2.66
CA LEU A 138 -0.84 -9.61 2.30
C LEU A 138 0.43 -10.44 2.49
N ALA A 139 1.53 -10.07 1.83
CA ALA A 139 2.79 -10.82 1.90
C ALA A 139 3.28 -10.96 3.35
N GLU A 140 3.24 -9.89 4.14
CA GLU A 140 3.65 -9.92 5.56
C GLU A 140 2.73 -10.79 6.43
N SER A 141 1.45 -10.91 6.08
CA SER A 141 0.49 -11.74 6.82
C SER A 141 0.81 -13.23 6.73
N TYR A 142 1.47 -13.67 5.67
CA TYR A 142 1.93 -15.04 5.51
C TYR A 142 3.23 -15.38 6.26
N LEU A 143 3.97 -14.39 6.80
CA LEU A 143 5.33 -14.57 7.31
C LEU A 143 5.46 -14.67 8.83
N GLY A 144 4.38 -14.45 9.60
CA GLY A 144 4.40 -14.54 11.05
C GLY A 144 5.45 -13.60 11.69
N GLY A 145 6.39 -14.13 12.47
CA GLY A 145 7.43 -13.35 13.17
C GLY A 145 8.45 -12.67 12.24
N ARG A 146 8.53 -13.06 10.98
CA ARG A 146 9.47 -12.51 10.00
C ARG A 146 8.97 -11.25 9.28
N ARG A 147 7.70 -10.88 9.47
CA ARG A 147 7.05 -9.75 8.79
C ARG A 147 7.74 -8.40 9.03
N ALA A 148 8.28 -8.17 10.24
CA ALA A 148 8.90 -6.90 10.59
C ALA A 148 10.40 -6.82 10.24
N ARG A 149 11.00 -7.93 9.77
CA ARG A 149 12.44 -7.98 9.44
C ARG A 149 12.67 -7.67 7.97
N PRO A 150 13.79 -7.02 7.61
CA PRO A 150 14.23 -6.92 6.23
C PRO A 150 14.43 -8.32 5.60
N TRP A 151 14.03 -8.47 4.33
CA TRP A 151 14.19 -9.74 3.59
C TRP A 151 15.42 -9.75 2.71
N LEU A 152 15.76 -8.58 2.13
CA LEU A 152 16.87 -8.44 1.19
C LEU A 152 18.17 -8.09 1.91
N GLY A 153 19.30 -8.54 1.39
CA GLY A 153 20.61 -8.00 1.70
C GLY A 153 20.94 -6.78 0.84
N ARG A 154 22.15 -6.23 0.97
CA ARG A 154 22.61 -5.12 0.10
C ARG A 154 22.51 -5.45 -1.39
N PRO A 155 22.99 -6.63 -1.89
CA PRO A 155 22.84 -6.98 -3.30
C PRO A 155 21.38 -7.04 -3.75
N GLY A 156 20.47 -7.59 -2.92
CA GLY A 156 19.04 -7.65 -3.23
C GLY A 156 18.37 -6.27 -3.29
N LEU A 157 18.83 -5.31 -2.47
CA LEU A 157 18.37 -3.92 -2.58
C LEU A 157 18.84 -3.27 -3.88
N VAL A 158 20.09 -3.50 -4.26
CA VAL A 158 20.62 -3.00 -5.55
C VAL A 158 19.83 -3.61 -6.69
N ALA A 159 19.58 -4.93 -6.67
CA ALA A 159 18.79 -5.59 -7.69
C ALA A 159 17.36 -5.02 -7.77
N ALA A 160 16.68 -4.80 -6.63
CA ALA A 160 15.35 -4.18 -6.61
C ALA A 160 15.37 -2.74 -7.15
N ALA A 161 16.41 -1.96 -6.85
CA ALA A 161 16.59 -0.60 -7.38
C ALA A 161 16.81 -0.60 -8.90
N LEU A 162 17.65 -1.52 -9.39
CA LEU A 162 17.90 -1.66 -10.83
C LEU A 162 16.64 -2.14 -11.58
N LEU A 163 15.88 -3.07 -11.01
CA LEU A 163 14.59 -3.51 -11.56
C LEU A 163 13.61 -2.34 -11.63
N TRP A 164 13.44 -1.60 -10.53
CA TRP A 164 12.55 -0.45 -10.51
C TRP A 164 12.98 0.62 -11.53
N LEU A 165 14.25 0.99 -11.57
CA LEU A 165 14.77 1.99 -12.50
C LEU A 165 14.63 1.51 -13.96
N GLY A 166 15.04 0.27 -14.26
CA GLY A 166 14.93 -0.31 -15.59
C GLY A 166 13.49 -0.41 -16.08
N GLY A 167 12.57 -0.88 -15.21
CA GLY A 167 11.15 -0.92 -15.53
C GLY A 167 10.53 0.46 -15.73
N SER A 168 10.92 1.44 -14.89
CA SER A 168 10.49 2.84 -15.05
C SER A 168 11.01 3.47 -16.35
N LEU A 169 12.27 3.22 -16.70
CA LEU A 169 12.84 3.69 -17.95
C LEU A 169 12.19 3.02 -19.18
N LEU A 170 11.83 1.75 -19.07
CA LEU A 170 11.11 1.04 -20.13
C LEU A 170 9.74 1.68 -20.40
N VAL A 171 8.98 1.96 -19.33
CA VAL A 171 7.67 2.62 -19.44
C VAL A 171 7.82 4.06 -19.93
N PHE A 172 8.83 4.79 -19.44
CA PHE A 172 9.10 6.15 -19.93
C PHE A 172 9.50 6.18 -21.42
N ALA A 173 10.24 5.19 -21.90
CA ALA A 173 10.68 5.10 -23.28
C ALA A 173 9.58 4.61 -24.25
N ASP A 174 8.44 4.14 -23.72
CA ASP A 174 7.29 3.77 -24.55
C ASP A 174 6.50 5.03 -24.97
N ASP A 175 6.91 5.63 -26.08
CA ASP A 175 6.24 6.81 -26.65
C ASP A 175 4.78 6.53 -27.01
N GLY A 176 4.46 5.34 -27.47
CA GLY A 176 3.08 4.89 -27.74
C GLY A 176 2.24 4.86 -26.47
N GLY A 177 2.74 4.25 -25.42
CA GLY A 177 2.09 4.21 -24.11
C GLY A 177 1.88 5.58 -23.49
N ARG A 178 2.84 6.50 -23.63
CA ARG A 178 2.73 7.91 -23.23
C ARG A 178 1.94 8.79 -24.20
N LYS A 179 1.44 8.27 -25.32
CA LYS A 179 0.76 9.02 -26.39
C LYS A 179 1.61 10.17 -26.95
N ASN A 180 2.91 9.97 -27.08
CA ASN A 180 3.87 10.99 -27.49
C ASN A 180 3.83 12.28 -26.65
N PHE A 181 3.26 12.22 -25.43
CA PHE A 181 3.18 13.36 -24.53
C PHE A 181 4.49 13.51 -23.75
N LEU A 182 4.93 14.75 -23.58
CA LEU A 182 6.02 15.13 -22.70
C LEU A 182 5.58 16.28 -21.79
N ALA A 183 5.64 16.05 -20.50
CA ALA A 183 5.33 17.06 -19.50
C ALA A 183 6.35 18.21 -19.57
N SER A 184 5.88 19.43 -19.30
CA SER A 184 6.74 20.63 -19.29
C SER A 184 7.77 20.56 -18.14
N PRO A 185 8.89 21.28 -18.24
CA PRO A 185 9.88 21.34 -17.16
C PRO A 185 9.30 21.77 -15.81
N VAL A 186 8.31 22.64 -15.81
CA VAL A 186 7.62 23.10 -14.58
C VAL A 186 6.82 21.96 -13.97
N GLN A 187 6.06 21.20 -14.76
CA GLN A 187 5.31 20.03 -14.31
C GLN A 187 6.23 18.97 -13.71
N LEU A 188 7.34 18.66 -14.39
CA LEU A 188 8.34 17.70 -13.89
C LEU A 188 8.98 18.20 -12.58
N ALA A 189 9.32 19.48 -12.47
CA ALA A 189 9.87 20.07 -11.25
C ALA A 189 8.88 20.00 -10.08
N VAL A 190 7.59 20.30 -10.32
CA VAL A 190 6.53 20.21 -9.31
C VAL A 190 6.35 18.76 -8.84
N ALA A 191 6.22 17.81 -9.75
CA ALA A 191 6.10 16.39 -9.39
C ALA A 191 7.30 15.90 -8.59
N THR A 192 8.52 16.26 -9.02
CA THR A 192 9.76 15.94 -8.30
C THR A 192 9.77 16.55 -6.90
N GLY A 193 9.41 17.84 -6.78
CA GLY A 193 9.34 18.54 -5.49
C GLY A 193 8.35 17.89 -4.52
N VAL A 194 7.16 17.53 -4.99
CA VAL A 194 6.14 16.83 -4.19
C VAL A 194 6.64 15.44 -3.76
N ALA A 195 7.22 14.66 -4.67
CA ALA A 195 7.76 13.35 -4.32
C ALA A 195 8.87 13.44 -3.28
N LEU A 196 9.80 14.38 -3.41
CA LEU A 196 10.87 14.62 -2.44
C LEU A 196 10.32 15.09 -1.09
N ALA A 197 9.30 15.94 -1.06
CA ALA A 197 8.63 16.38 0.16
C ALA A 197 7.97 15.21 0.91
N LEU A 198 7.30 14.30 0.20
CA LEU A 198 6.69 13.10 0.78
C LEU A 198 7.75 12.13 1.33
N ILE A 199 8.87 11.93 0.62
CA ILE A 199 10.00 11.14 1.09
C ILE A 199 10.60 11.77 2.35
N ALA A 200 10.86 13.09 2.33
CA ALA A 200 11.37 13.82 3.48
C ALA A 200 10.42 13.71 4.68
N ALA A 201 9.12 13.85 4.48
CA ALA A 201 8.12 13.68 5.53
C ALA A 201 8.16 12.27 6.14
N ALA A 202 8.31 11.22 5.32
CA ALA A 202 8.45 9.85 5.80
C ALA A 202 9.71 9.68 6.68
N LEU A 203 10.85 10.23 6.25
CA LEU A 203 12.13 10.13 6.95
C LEU A 203 12.20 10.99 8.23
N LEU A 204 11.63 12.20 8.22
CA LEU A 204 11.58 13.08 9.38
C LEU A 204 10.75 12.51 10.53
N ARG A 205 9.65 11.82 10.24
CA ARG A 205 8.85 11.12 11.26
C ARG A 205 9.67 10.10 12.05
N HIS A 206 10.63 9.44 11.43
CA HIS A 206 11.52 8.51 12.12
C HIS A 206 12.39 9.22 13.17
N ARG A 207 12.97 10.37 12.83
CA ARG A 207 13.84 11.14 13.73
C ARG A 207 13.09 11.63 14.98
N HIS A 208 11.83 12.00 14.86
CA HIS A 208 11.00 12.42 15.99
C HIS A 208 10.60 11.26 16.91
N ALA A 209 10.30 10.07 16.36
CA ALA A 209 9.99 8.89 17.15
C ALA A 209 11.20 8.39 17.97
N GLY A 210 12.42 8.51 17.44
CA GLY A 210 13.65 8.16 18.16
C GLY A 210 13.99 9.09 19.32
N ARG A 211 13.69 10.40 19.19
CA ARG A 211 14.00 11.40 20.24
C ARG A 211 13.12 11.28 21.50
N THR A 212 11.92 10.75 21.38
CA THR A 212 11.02 10.55 22.53
C THR A 212 11.40 9.35 23.39
N THR A 213 12.24 8.45 22.90
CA THR A 213 12.76 7.29 23.66
C THR A 213 14.04 7.61 24.45
N ASP A 214 14.72 8.72 24.14
CA ASP A 214 15.94 9.14 24.83
C ASP A 214 15.71 10.13 26.01
N ALA A 215 14.45 10.29 26.45
CA ALA A 215 14.17 11.04 27.68
C ALA A 215 14.80 10.30 28.87
N PRO A 216 15.62 10.97 29.72
CA PRO A 216 16.25 10.32 30.86
C PRO A 216 15.19 9.65 31.73
N THR A 217 15.37 8.36 32.01
CA THR A 217 14.59 7.65 33.03
C THR A 217 14.70 8.45 34.32
N PRO A 218 13.63 8.95 34.94
CA PRO A 218 13.71 9.58 36.25
C PRO A 218 14.34 8.57 37.20
N GLY A 219 15.46 8.96 37.83
CA GLY A 219 16.10 8.17 38.86
C GLY A 219 15.12 7.81 39.95
N PRO A 220 15.39 6.77 40.81
CA PRO A 220 14.49 6.34 41.87
C PRO A 220 14.38 7.46 42.89
N THR A 221 13.38 8.33 42.72
CA THR A 221 12.98 9.29 43.73
C THR A 221 12.10 8.55 44.76
N SER A 222 12.54 8.66 46.01
CA SER A 222 11.94 8.14 47.26
C SER A 222 10.39 8.02 47.21
N ALA A 223 9.92 6.85 47.59
CA ALA A 223 8.53 6.50 47.76
C ALA A 223 7.78 7.46 48.67
N GLY A 224 7.02 8.38 48.09
CA GLY A 224 5.87 8.98 48.78
C GLY A 224 4.62 8.11 48.55
N PRO A 225 3.58 8.23 49.45
CA PRO A 225 2.42 7.36 49.37
C PRO A 225 1.70 7.51 48.03
N THR A 226 1.74 6.46 47.25
CA THR A 226 1.06 6.34 45.96
C THR A 226 -0.44 6.31 46.22
N PHE A 227 -1.12 7.40 45.97
CA PHE A 227 -2.56 7.33 45.68
C PHE A 227 -2.71 6.36 44.51
N ALA A 228 -3.33 5.23 44.75
CA ALA A 228 -3.69 4.25 43.74
C ALA A 228 -4.68 4.91 42.77
N GLY A 229 -4.13 5.59 41.78
CA GLY A 229 -4.89 6.05 40.63
C GLY A 229 -5.53 4.81 40.00
N ARG A 230 -6.87 4.84 39.83
CA ARG A 230 -7.62 3.82 39.09
C ARG A 230 -6.82 3.49 37.83
N PRO A 231 -6.60 2.19 37.52
CA PRO A 231 -6.02 1.82 36.24
C PRO A 231 -6.95 2.41 35.16
N GLN A 232 -6.47 3.43 34.45
CA GLN A 232 -7.12 3.87 33.23
C GLN A 232 -7.06 2.67 32.29
N THR A 233 -8.18 1.97 32.14
CA THR A 233 -8.35 0.94 31.12
C THR A 233 -8.30 1.67 29.78
N GLU A 234 -7.09 1.83 29.23
CA GLU A 234 -6.93 2.33 27.86
C GLU A 234 -7.78 1.44 26.95
N ALA A 235 -8.78 2.05 26.33
CA ALA A 235 -9.68 1.33 25.43
C ALA A 235 -8.83 0.69 24.29
N GLY A 236 -8.94 -0.62 24.15
CA GLY A 236 -8.25 -1.37 23.09
C GLY A 236 -8.61 -0.86 21.68
N PRO A 237 -7.93 -1.30 20.65
CA PRO A 237 -8.26 -0.92 19.28
C PRO A 237 -9.64 -1.50 18.91
N PRO A 238 -10.37 -0.87 17.98
CA PRO A 238 -11.63 -1.41 17.49
C PRO A 238 -11.43 -2.78 16.83
N ARG A 239 -12.48 -3.55 16.64
CA ARG A 239 -12.39 -4.83 15.90
C ARG A 239 -11.83 -4.58 14.51
N PRO A 240 -11.06 -5.53 13.91
CA PRO A 240 -10.43 -5.33 12.58
C PRO A 240 -11.39 -4.96 11.45
N LEU A 241 -12.68 -5.27 11.60
CA LEU A 241 -13.72 -4.89 10.66
C LEU A 241 -13.86 -3.36 10.52
N TRP A 242 -13.77 -2.61 11.61
CA TRP A 242 -13.97 -1.15 11.57
C TRP A 242 -12.92 -0.41 10.74
N PRO A 243 -11.59 -0.63 10.92
CA PRO A 243 -10.61 -0.03 10.04
C PRO A 243 -10.75 -0.49 8.57
N ALA A 244 -11.21 -1.72 8.31
CA ALA A 244 -11.51 -2.15 6.95
C ALA A 244 -12.69 -1.38 6.35
N LEU A 245 -13.78 -1.21 7.11
CA LEU A 245 -14.94 -0.43 6.65
C LEU A 245 -14.61 1.05 6.41
N VAL A 246 -13.74 1.64 7.23
CA VAL A 246 -13.28 3.03 7.02
C VAL A 246 -12.53 3.17 5.70
N VAL A 247 -11.62 2.23 5.37
CA VAL A 247 -10.91 2.25 4.09
C VAL A 247 -11.86 1.97 2.93
N ALA A 248 -12.74 0.98 3.06
CA ALA A 248 -13.71 0.66 2.02
C ALA A 248 -14.67 1.84 1.75
N ALA A 249 -15.17 2.50 2.80
CA ALA A 249 -16.02 3.68 2.68
C ALA A 249 -15.28 4.86 2.04
N ALA A 250 -14.00 5.08 2.38
CA ALA A 250 -13.20 6.12 1.74
C ALA A 250 -12.96 5.82 0.26
N TYR A 251 -12.67 4.55 -0.08
CA TYR A 251 -12.45 4.13 -1.46
C TYR A 251 -13.72 4.26 -2.32
N VAL A 252 -14.85 3.71 -1.87
CA VAL A 252 -16.14 3.84 -2.57
C VAL A 252 -16.61 5.30 -2.58
N GLY A 253 -16.50 6.00 -1.45
CA GLY A 253 -16.94 7.39 -1.33
C GLY A 253 -16.18 8.33 -2.27
N SER A 254 -14.93 8.01 -2.62
CA SER A 254 -14.16 8.80 -3.58
C SER A 254 -14.74 8.74 -5.01
N THR A 255 -15.60 7.77 -5.33
CA THR A 255 -16.18 7.59 -6.67
C THR A 255 -17.60 8.17 -6.81
N ILE A 256 -18.23 8.62 -5.72
CA ILE A 256 -19.66 8.97 -5.70
C ILE A 256 -19.97 10.30 -6.42
N ALA A 257 -19.09 11.29 -6.28
CA ALA A 257 -19.33 12.63 -6.81
C ALA A 257 -18.36 12.98 -7.94
N PRO A 258 -18.82 13.59 -9.04
CA PRO A 258 -17.96 14.06 -10.11
C PRO A 258 -17.35 15.43 -9.82
N GLY A 259 -16.35 15.83 -10.61
CA GLY A 259 -15.77 17.16 -10.61
C GLY A 259 -15.11 17.56 -9.29
N TRP A 260 -15.00 18.86 -9.05
CA TRP A 260 -14.35 19.40 -7.83
C TRP A 260 -15.00 18.97 -6.52
N PRO A 261 -16.35 18.90 -6.39
CA PRO A 261 -16.96 18.33 -5.18
C PRO A 261 -16.49 16.91 -4.87
N GLY A 262 -16.31 16.08 -5.92
CA GLY A 262 -15.77 14.72 -5.79
C GLY A 262 -14.31 14.69 -5.32
N VAL A 263 -13.47 15.59 -5.83
CA VAL A 263 -12.08 15.75 -5.37
C VAL A 263 -12.02 16.13 -3.90
N VAL A 264 -12.81 17.12 -3.49
CA VAL A 264 -12.87 17.57 -2.08
C VAL A 264 -13.37 16.43 -1.18
N LEU A 265 -14.44 15.73 -1.59
CA LEU A 265 -14.96 14.59 -0.84
C LEU A 265 -13.91 13.48 -0.71
N ALA A 266 -13.23 13.11 -1.78
CA ALA A 266 -12.20 12.08 -1.77
C ALA A 266 -11.04 12.43 -0.83
N LEU A 267 -10.54 13.67 -0.88
CA LEU A 267 -9.49 14.15 0.02
C LEU A 267 -9.96 14.19 1.48
N ALA A 268 -11.19 14.64 1.74
CA ALA A 268 -11.77 14.64 3.08
C ALA A 268 -11.87 13.21 3.65
N LEU A 269 -12.42 12.26 2.88
CA LEU A 269 -12.54 10.87 3.27
C LEU A 269 -11.17 10.22 3.50
N ALA A 270 -10.19 10.47 2.63
CA ALA A 270 -8.81 9.99 2.80
C ALA A 270 -8.17 10.58 4.07
N GLY A 271 -8.39 11.87 4.34
CA GLY A 271 -7.93 12.54 5.57
C GLY A 271 -8.55 11.94 6.82
N ILE A 272 -9.87 11.75 6.85
CA ILE A 272 -10.60 11.11 7.97
C ILE A 272 -10.10 9.68 8.18
N ALA A 273 -9.99 8.88 7.12
CA ALA A 273 -9.49 7.52 7.20
C ALA A 273 -8.07 7.49 7.77
N THR A 274 -7.18 8.35 7.29
CA THR A 274 -5.80 8.45 7.77
C THR A 274 -5.75 8.84 9.25
N ALA A 275 -6.55 9.81 9.68
CA ALA A 275 -6.63 10.24 11.07
C ALA A 275 -7.12 9.11 11.99
N LEU A 276 -8.22 8.43 11.63
CA LEU A 276 -8.77 7.32 12.39
C LEU A 276 -7.78 6.14 12.48
N LEU A 277 -7.19 5.74 11.35
CA LEU A 277 -6.22 4.65 11.31
C LEU A 277 -4.96 4.97 12.14
N THR A 278 -4.47 6.21 12.06
CA THR A 278 -3.33 6.68 12.85
C THR A 278 -3.66 6.66 14.34
N HIS A 279 -4.84 7.14 14.72
CA HIS A 279 -5.31 7.12 16.11
C HIS A 279 -5.44 5.68 16.65
N TRP A 280 -6.13 4.80 15.92
CA TRP A 280 -6.34 3.42 16.35
C TRP A 280 -5.07 2.59 16.35
N SER A 281 -4.15 2.85 15.42
CA SER A 281 -2.88 2.10 15.34
C SER A 281 -1.96 2.31 16.54
N ARG A 282 -2.17 3.40 17.30
CA ARG A 282 -1.42 3.68 18.54
C ARG A 282 -1.96 2.94 19.76
N ARG A 283 -3.18 2.38 19.68
CA ARG A 283 -3.81 1.71 20.81
C ARG A 283 -3.17 0.35 21.08
N PRO A 284 -3.00 -0.06 22.36
CA PRO A 284 -2.47 -1.36 22.72
C PRO A 284 -3.37 -2.46 22.13
N GLY A 285 -2.76 -3.51 21.55
CA GLY A 285 -3.51 -4.59 20.89
C GLY A 285 -3.71 -4.42 19.39
N TRP A 286 -3.36 -3.27 18.78
CA TRP A 286 -3.28 -3.16 17.32
C TRP A 286 -2.26 -4.16 16.76
N GLY A 287 -2.64 -4.99 15.83
CA GLY A 287 -1.78 -6.07 15.33
C GLY A 287 -2.07 -6.47 13.90
N GLN A 288 -1.45 -7.56 13.45
CA GLN A 288 -1.48 -7.97 12.05
C GLN A 288 -2.89 -8.18 11.46
N ARG A 289 -3.88 -8.54 12.29
CA ARG A 289 -5.28 -8.63 11.83
C ARG A 289 -5.83 -7.28 11.38
N HIS A 290 -5.51 -6.21 12.11
CA HIS A 290 -5.91 -4.85 11.75
C HIS A 290 -5.19 -4.41 10.48
N VAL A 291 -3.88 -4.68 10.38
CA VAL A 291 -3.08 -4.37 9.20
C VAL A 291 -3.61 -5.11 7.97
N LEU A 292 -3.89 -6.41 8.07
CA LEU A 292 -4.45 -7.16 6.95
C LEU A 292 -5.82 -6.62 6.55
N ALA A 293 -6.72 -6.42 7.52
CA ALA A 293 -8.07 -5.93 7.26
C ALA A 293 -8.05 -4.55 6.58
N THR A 294 -7.21 -3.63 7.07
CA THR A 294 -7.03 -2.29 6.49
C THR A 294 -6.41 -2.35 5.10
N GLY A 295 -5.29 -3.07 4.95
CA GLY A 295 -4.53 -3.12 3.70
C GLY A 295 -5.25 -3.89 2.58
N SER A 296 -6.09 -4.90 2.92
CA SER A 296 -6.86 -5.64 1.92
C SER A 296 -8.22 -5.04 1.59
N ALA A 297 -8.71 -4.05 2.35
CA ALA A 297 -10.05 -3.50 2.16
C ALA A 297 -10.21 -2.86 0.77
N GLY A 298 -9.24 -2.03 0.33
CA GLY A 298 -9.26 -1.45 -1.00
C GLY A 298 -9.20 -2.51 -2.11
N LEU A 299 -8.40 -3.56 -1.92
CA LEU A 299 -8.32 -4.68 -2.87
C LEU A 299 -9.66 -5.44 -2.99
N VAL A 300 -10.35 -5.67 -1.87
CA VAL A 300 -11.68 -6.31 -1.88
C VAL A 300 -12.70 -5.43 -2.59
N VAL A 301 -12.68 -4.11 -2.33
CA VAL A 301 -13.55 -3.16 -3.03
C VAL A 301 -13.23 -3.11 -4.52
N ALA A 302 -11.94 -3.03 -4.89
CA ALA A 302 -11.52 -3.03 -6.29
C ALA A 302 -12.02 -4.29 -7.04
N ALA A 303 -11.88 -5.48 -6.44
CA ALA A 303 -12.39 -6.72 -7.00
C ALA A 303 -13.92 -6.76 -7.11
N ALA A 304 -14.64 -6.11 -6.21
CA ALA A 304 -16.09 -5.99 -6.30
C ALA A 304 -16.50 -5.01 -7.41
N LEU A 305 -15.76 -3.92 -7.59
CA LEU A 305 -16.01 -2.93 -8.64
C LEU A 305 -15.57 -3.41 -10.03
N ALA A 306 -14.72 -4.44 -10.14
CA ALA A 306 -14.24 -5.00 -11.40
C ALA A 306 -15.39 -5.31 -12.37
N TYR A 307 -16.52 -5.81 -11.86
CA TYR A 307 -17.72 -6.14 -12.64
C TYR A 307 -18.42 -4.92 -13.27
N THR A 308 -18.01 -3.72 -12.93
CA THR A 308 -18.63 -2.45 -13.37
C THR A 308 -17.74 -1.62 -14.28
N VAL A 309 -16.52 -2.06 -14.52
CA VAL A 309 -15.56 -1.33 -15.34
C VAL A 309 -15.22 -2.11 -16.62
N PRO A 310 -14.90 -1.44 -17.74
CA PRO A 310 -14.47 -2.11 -18.96
C PRO A 310 -13.02 -2.64 -18.82
N THR A 311 -12.62 -3.51 -19.74
CA THR A 311 -11.21 -3.85 -19.93
C THR A 311 -10.52 -2.76 -20.77
N TYR A 312 -9.20 -2.57 -20.65
CA TYR A 312 -8.45 -1.56 -21.43
C TYR A 312 -8.60 -1.75 -22.93
N ALA A 313 -8.53 -2.98 -23.40
CA ALA A 313 -8.78 -3.31 -24.80
C ALA A 313 -10.17 -3.97 -24.91
N PRO A 314 -10.85 -3.79 -26.06
CA PRO A 314 -12.14 -4.44 -26.31
C PRO A 314 -12.08 -5.94 -26.04
N ALA A 315 -13.05 -6.45 -25.27
CA ALA A 315 -13.17 -7.87 -24.97
C ALA A 315 -14.63 -8.32 -25.07
N SER A 316 -14.84 -9.62 -25.31
CA SER A 316 -16.19 -10.16 -25.24
C SER A 316 -16.70 -10.11 -23.78
N PRO A 317 -18.01 -9.93 -23.55
CA PRO A 317 -18.59 -9.92 -22.20
C PRO A 317 -18.25 -11.18 -21.39
N ALA A 318 -18.17 -12.33 -22.06
CA ALA A 318 -17.79 -13.59 -21.42
C ALA A 318 -16.32 -13.57 -20.97
N ALA A 319 -15.40 -13.03 -21.77
CA ALA A 319 -13.97 -12.94 -21.41
C ALA A 319 -13.75 -11.95 -20.26
N ALA A 320 -14.45 -10.82 -20.25
CA ALA A 320 -14.42 -9.86 -19.15
C ALA A 320 -14.93 -10.51 -17.85
N LEU A 321 -16.12 -11.13 -17.88
CA LEU A 321 -16.72 -11.82 -16.72
C LEU A 321 -15.81 -12.93 -16.16
N VAL A 322 -15.17 -13.72 -17.01
CA VAL A 322 -14.21 -14.76 -16.56
C VAL A 322 -13.02 -14.11 -15.84
N GLY A 323 -12.56 -12.96 -16.33
CA GLY A 323 -11.51 -12.16 -15.67
C GLY A 323 -11.96 -11.71 -14.27
N ASP A 324 -13.14 -11.12 -14.15
CA ASP A 324 -13.68 -10.57 -12.88
C ASP A 324 -13.92 -11.68 -11.84
N VAL A 325 -14.47 -12.82 -12.27
CA VAL A 325 -14.64 -13.99 -11.40
C VAL A 325 -13.27 -14.51 -10.93
N ALA A 326 -12.30 -14.59 -11.83
CA ALA A 326 -10.94 -15.01 -11.46
C ALA A 326 -10.30 -14.04 -10.45
N ILE A 327 -10.43 -12.72 -10.65
CA ILE A 327 -9.99 -11.69 -9.70
C ILE A 327 -10.62 -11.94 -8.33
N SER A 328 -11.94 -12.08 -8.27
CA SER A 328 -12.67 -12.33 -7.02
C SER A 328 -12.19 -13.58 -6.31
N VAL A 329 -12.01 -14.68 -7.03
CA VAL A 329 -11.49 -15.94 -6.47
C VAL A 329 -10.06 -15.77 -5.92
N ILE A 330 -9.17 -15.12 -6.70
CA ILE A 330 -7.79 -14.89 -6.27
C ILE A 330 -7.76 -14.01 -5.01
N VAL A 331 -8.53 -12.92 -4.96
CA VAL A 331 -8.61 -12.04 -3.79
C VAL A 331 -9.13 -12.80 -2.56
N LEU A 332 -10.20 -13.59 -2.70
CA LEU A 332 -10.73 -14.41 -1.61
C LEU A 332 -9.69 -15.43 -1.10
N LEU A 333 -8.96 -16.09 -1.99
CA LEU A 333 -7.91 -17.04 -1.61
C LEU A 333 -6.74 -16.35 -0.90
N LEU A 334 -6.28 -15.20 -1.40
CA LEU A 334 -5.16 -14.46 -0.82
C LEU A 334 -5.55 -13.90 0.56
N VAL A 335 -6.67 -13.20 0.66
CA VAL A 335 -7.12 -12.57 1.92
C VAL A 335 -7.58 -13.61 2.93
N GLY A 336 -8.38 -14.59 2.49
CA GLY A 336 -8.86 -15.69 3.34
C GLY A 336 -7.73 -16.57 3.85
N GLY A 337 -6.78 -16.92 2.98
CA GLY A 337 -5.58 -17.68 3.37
C GLY A 337 -4.70 -16.92 4.36
N ALA A 338 -4.48 -15.61 4.16
CA ALA A 338 -3.74 -14.77 5.09
C ALA A 338 -4.46 -14.70 6.45
N TRP A 339 -5.77 -14.52 6.45
CA TRP A 339 -6.59 -14.49 7.66
C TRP A 339 -6.54 -15.82 8.42
N TRP A 340 -6.72 -16.93 7.72
CA TRP A 340 -6.61 -18.27 8.29
C TRP A 340 -5.24 -18.49 8.95
N ARG A 341 -4.14 -18.14 8.28
CA ARG A 341 -2.79 -18.29 8.85
C ARG A 341 -2.59 -17.49 10.14
N ILE A 342 -3.05 -16.24 10.18
CA ILE A 342 -2.94 -15.39 11.38
C ILE A 342 -3.75 -15.99 12.54
N THR A 343 -4.95 -16.52 12.27
CA THR A 343 -5.81 -17.12 13.31
C THR A 343 -5.28 -18.43 13.82
N ALA A 344 -4.85 -19.33 12.93
CA ALA A 344 -4.28 -20.63 13.28
C ALA A 344 -2.97 -20.49 14.11
N ALA A 345 -2.13 -19.48 13.79
CA ALA A 345 -0.92 -19.20 14.58
C ALA A 345 -1.23 -18.77 16.02
N ARG A 346 -2.34 -18.05 16.26
CA ARG A 346 -2.79 -17.67 17.60
C ARG A 346 -3.33 -18.87 18.39
N GLY A 347 -4.11 -19.76 17.75
CA GLY A 347 -4.62 -20.97 18.37
C GLY A 347 -3.48 -21.85 18.90
N ARG A 348 -2.45 -22.07 18.08
CA ARG A 348 -1.26 -22.85 18.49
C ARG A 348 -0.52 -22.23 19.68
N ARG A 349 -0.38 -20.89 19.73
CA ARG A 349 0.27 -20.22 20.87
C ARG A 349 -0.53 -20.31 22.17
N ARG A 350 -1.87 -20.29 22.09
CA ARG A 350 -2.75 -20.48 23.24
C ARG A 350 -2.71 -21.92 23.76
N ALA A 351 -2.67 -22.90 22.85
CA ALA A 351 -2.60 -24.32 23.21
C ALA A 351 -1.24 -24.72 23.81
N ALA A 352 -0.15 -24.02 23.46
CA ALA A 352 1.19 -24.28 23.99
C ALA A 352 1.40 -23.78 25.43
N GLY A 353 0.44 -23.11 26.06
CA GLY A 353 0.51 -22.60 27.44
C GLY A 353 1.70 -21.66 27.73
N PRO A 354 1.76 -21.00 28.88
CA PRO A 354 3.01 -20.43 29.36
C PRO A 354 3.92 -21.63 29.70
N ALA A 355 5.03 -21.77 28.97
CA ALA A 355 6.06 -22.77 29.27
C ALA A 355 6.35 -22.71 30.79
N GLY A 356 6.11 -23.83 31.48
CA GLY A 356 6.22 -23.92 32.92
C GLY A 356 7.52 -23.28 33.41
N ARG A 357 7.41 -22.35 34.34
CA ARG A 357 8.57 -21.95 35.16
C ARG A 357 9.19 -23.22 35.67
N PRO A 358 10.51 -23.47 35.46
CA PRO A 358 11.17 -24.56 36.18
C PRO A 358 10.94 -24.37 37.67
N ALA A 359 10.44 -25.40 38.36
CA ALA A 359 10.29 -25.40 39.80
C ALA A 359 11.65 -25.07 40.39
N SER A 360 11.69 -24.08 41.29
CA SER A 360 12.87 -23.77 42.08
C SER A 360 13.28 -25.05 42.84
N PRO A 361 14.55 -25.46 42.87
CA PRO A 361 14.99 -26.61 43.67
C PRO A 361 14.65 -26.34 45.14
N PRO A 362 14.22 -27.38 45.90
CA PRO A 362 14.01 -27.24 47.35
C PRO A 362 15.33 -26.88 48.03
N ALA A 363 15.23 -26.01 49.05
CA ALA A 363 16.32 -25.53 49.88
C ALA A 363 16.95 -26.65 50.73
#